data_6b56c7d9de0064585f02436b94731507
#
_entry.id   6b56c7d9de0064585f02436b94731507
#
_cell.length_a   1.000
_cell.length_b   1.000
_cell.length_c   1.000
_cell.angle_alpha   90.00
_cell.angle_beta   90.00
_cell.angle_gamma   90.00
#
_symmetry.space_group_name_H-M   'P 1'
#
loop_
_entity.id
_entity.type
_entity.pdbx_description
1 polymer ?
#
loop_
_entity_poly.entity_id
_entity_poly.type
_entity_poly.pdbx_seq_one_letter_code
_entity_poly.pdbx_strand_id
1 'polypeptide(L)'
;MAPFLSAHGAQIPCVGFGTSQLGDCADEVAQALQLGYRHIDTAYRYGNQRGVGLGVTQSGIAREELFVTTKLDGEFQGGTKAIAGLDECLRQLGMDYVDLLLIHWPLPQRNEFVATWRAFEALVQAGKVRSIGVSNFKPAHLDHLLAETSIRPVCNQIQLHPLITRPDHVAYDREIGRAHV
;
A
#
# COMPACT_ATOMS: atom_id res chain seq x y z
N MET A 1 8.43 -9.42 18.98
CA MET A 1 8.56 -8.74 17.67
C MET A 1 7.63 -9.46 16.70
N ALA A 2 6.72 -8.77 16.04
CA ALA A 2 5.83 -9.41 15.06
C ALA A 2 6.69 -9.97 13.90
N PRO A 3 6.32 -11.14 13.33
CA PRO A 3 7.03 -11.67 12.18
C PRO A 3 6.88 -10.73 10.97
N PHE A 4 7.89 -10.75 10.08
CA PHE A 4 7.90 -9.98 8.85
C PHE A 4 7.79 -10.89 7.63
N LEU A 5 7.10 -10.41 6.59
CA LEU A 5 7.16 -10.97 5.24
C LEU A 5 8.24 -10.23 4.47
N SER A 6 9.18 -10.98 3.89
CA SER A 6 10.23 -10.41 3.05
C SER A 6 9.88 -10.60 1.59
N ALA A 7 9.84 -9.51 0.82
CA ALA A 7 9.60 -9.55 -0.60
C ALA A 7 10.38 -8.44 -1.31
N HIS A 8 11.23 -8.80 -2.26
CA HIS A 8 12.02 -7.86 -3.08
C HIS A 8 12.69 -6.72 -2.29
N GLY A 9 13.25 -7.04 -1.11
CA GLY A 9 13.94 -6.08 -0.24
C GLY A 9 13.06 -5.36 0.78
N ALA A 10 11.74 -5.45 0.68
CA ALA A 10 10.84 -4.92 1.68
C ALA A 10 10.66 -5.90 2.86
N GLN A 11 10.53 -5.35 4.06
CA GLN A 11 10.18 -6.06 5.29
C GLN A 11 8.80 -5.59 5.75
N ILE A 12 7.76 -6.36 5.44
CA ILE A 12 6.37 -5.98 5.72
C ILE A 12 5.93 -6.70 7.01
N PRO A 13 5.49 -5.99 8.07
CA PRO A 13 4.95 -6.66 9.25
C PRO A 13 3.74 -7.55 8.88
N CYS A 14 3.72 -8.80 9.33
CA CYS A 14 2.69 -9.78 8.96
C CYS A 14 1.28 -9.42 9.43
N VAL A 15 1.17 -8.56 10.44
CA VAL A 15 -0.12 -8.11 10.97
C VAL A 15 -0.19 -6.61 10.85
N GLY A 16 -1.19 -6.11 10.16
CA GLY A 16 -1.48 -4.68 9.99
C GLY A 16 -2.85 -4.31 10.54
N PHE A 17 -2.98 -3.07 10.98
CA PHE A 17 -4.25 -2.47 11.37
C PHE A 17 -4.84 -1.71 10.19
N GLY A 18 -5.96 -2.20 9.65
CA GLY A 18 -6.68 -1.60 8.52
C GLY A 18 -7.67 -0.53 8.99
N THR A 19 -7.70 0.60 8.28
CA THR A 19 -8.54 1.75 8.65
C THR A 19 -9.79 1.93 7.78
N SER A 20 -10.07 0.98 6.90
CA SER A 20 -11.27 1.03 6.05
C SER A 20 -12.55 1.09 6.90
N GLN A 21 -13.45 2.03 6.57
CA GLN A 21 -14.76 2.20 7.22
C GLN A 21 -14.72 2.70 8.70
N LEU A 22 -13.57 3.14 9.20
CA LEU A 22 -13.47 3.62 10.59
C LEU A 22 -13.86 5.09 10.78
N GLY A 23 -14.20 5.83 9.73
CA GLY A 23 -14.48 7.28 9.86
C GLY A 23 -13.24 8.05 10.31
N ASP A 24 -13.38 8.98 11.28
CA ASP A 24 -12.23 9.59 11.94
C ASP A 24 -11.63 8.57 12.90
N CYS A 25 -10.45 8.07 12.57
CA CYS A 25 -9.84 6.91 13.19
C CYS A 25 -8.59 7.24 14.05
N ALA A 26 -8.45 8.48 14.50
CA ALA A 26 -7.24 8.90 15.21
C ALA A 26 -7.03 8.11 16.52
N ASP A 27 -8.07 7.97 17.32
CA ASP A 27 -8.00 7.28 18.60
C ASP A 27 -7.79 5.77 18.41
N GLU A 28 -8.44 5.14 17.43
CA GLU A 28 -8.28 3.72 17.11
C GLU A 28 -6.87 3.41 16.61
N VAL A 29 -6.29 4.27 15.77
CA VAL A 29 -4.91 4.14 15.31
C VAL A 29 -3.94 4.28 16.48
N ALA A 30 -4.09 5.31 17.32
CA ALA A 30 -3.23 5.50 18.48
C ALA A 30 -3.31 4.30 19.43
N GLN A 31 -4.51 3.80 19.70
CA GLN A 31 -4.73 2.62 20.56
C GLN A 31 -4.11 1.34 19.94
N ALA A 32 -4.31 1.10 18.65
CA ALA A 32 -3.70 -0.03 17.95
C ALA A 32 -2.17 -0.02 18.08
N LEU A 33 -1.55 1.15 17.91
CA LEU A 33 -0.11 1.31 18.04
C LEU A 33 0.37 1.06 19.49
N GLN A 34 -0.36 1.51 20.49
CA GLN A 34 -0.08 1.23 21.90
C GLN A 34 -0.22 -0.28 22.23
N LEU A 35 -1.14 -0.98 21.56
CA LEU A 35 -1.32 -2.44 21.68
C LEU A 35 -0.23 -3.25 20.96
N GLY A 36 0.69 -2.59 20.26
CA GLY A 36 1.85 -3.23 19.65
C GLY A 36 1.77 -3.43 18.13
N TYR A 37 0.71 -2.97 17.46
CA TYR A 37 0.73 -2.88 16.00
C TYR A 37 1.87 -1.95 15.57
N ARG A 38 2.48 -2.28 14.43
CA ARG A 38 3.54 -1.46 13.80
C ARG A 38 3.29 -1.25 12.32
N HIS A 39 2.21 -1.79 11.78
CA HIS A 39 1.76 -1.62 10.41
C HIS A 39 0.35 -1.03 10.41
N ILE A 40 0.20 0.15 9.80
CA ILE A 40 -1.09 0.81 9.56
C ILE A 40 -1.38 0.79 8.06
N ASP A 41 -2.52 0.25 7.68
CA ASP A 41 -2.98 0.16 6.30
C ASP A 41 -4.17 1.10 6.07
N THR A 42 -3.95 2.10 5.23
CA THR A 42 -4.99 3.06 4.83
C THR A 42 -5.08 3.17 3.31
N ALA A 43 -5.90 4.06 2.80
CA ALA A 43 -6.02 4.42 1.39
C ALA A 43 -6.62 5.82 1.24
N TYR A 44 -6.29 6.50 0.15
CA TYR A 44 -6.91 7.78 -0.19
C TYR A 44 -8.45 7.70 -0.16
N ARG A 45 -9.00 6.65 -0.77
CA ARG A 45 -10.45 6.43 -0.90
C ARG A 45 -11.18 6.25 0.42
N TYR A 46 -10.49 5.93 1.52
CA TYR A 46 -11.13 5.76 2.82
C TYR A 46 -11.53 7.10 3.46
N GLY A 47 -10.97 8.21 2.98
CA GLY A 47 -11.31 9.57 3.43
C GLY A 47 -10.82 9.90 4.83
N ASN A 48 -10.00 9.05 5.46
CA ASN A 48 -9.60 9.15 6.86
C ASN A 48 -8.09 9.27 7.11
N GLN A 49 -7.28 9.53 6.07
CA GLN A 49 -5.82 9.63 6.22
C GLN A 49 -5.38 10.72 7.21
N ARG A 50 -6.15 11.77 7.39
CA ARG A 50 -5.86 12.80 8.40
C ARG A 50 -5.96 12.23 9.82
N GLY A 51 -7.00 11.44 10.10
CA GLY A 51 -7.14 10.72 11.36
C GLY A 51 -6.00 9.73 11.57
N VAL A 52 -5.59 9.01 10.52
CA VAL A 52 -4.41 8.12 10.59
C VAL A 52 -3.16 8.90 11.00
N GLY A 53 -2.85 10.00 10.34
CA GLY A 53 -1.68 10.85 10.66
C GLY A 53 -1.72 11.39 12.09
N LEU A 54 -2.90 11.84 12.54
CA LEU A 54 -3.11 12.32 13.90
C LEU A 54 -2.90 11.18 14.92
N GLY A 55 -3.48 10.00 14.68
CA GLY A 55 -3.32 8.85 15.57
C GLY A 55 -1.86 8.37 15.68
N VAL A 56 -1.11 8.39 14.55
CA VAL A 56 0.33 8.13 14.57
C VAL A 56 1.05 9.14 15.46
N THR A 57 0.75 10.42 15.32
CA THR A 57 1.35 11.48 16.16
C THR A 57 1.00 11.31 17.64
N GLN A 58 -0.25 11.03 17.95
CA GLN A 58 -0.74 10.81 19.32
C GLN A 58 -0.11 9.59 19.99
N SER A 59 0.26 8.56 19.22
CA SER A 59 0.87 7.35 19.75
C SER A 59 2.23 7.59 20.40
N GLY A 60 2.94 8.65 20.00
CA GLY A 60 4.30 8.97 20.45
C GLY A 60 5.38 8.00 19.94
N ILE A 61 5.02 7.06 19.04
CA ILE A 61 5.96 6.11 18.45
C ILE A 61 6.71 6.81 17.32
N ALA A 62 8.04 6.61 17.24
CA ALA A 62 8.84 7.19 16.19
C ALA A 62 8.43 6.69 14.80
N ARG A 63 8.37 7.58 13.80
CA ARG A 63 7.88 7.27 12.45
C ARG A 63 8.64 6.11 11.79
N GLU A 64 9.92 6.02 12.05
CA GLU A 64 10.82 4.97 11.53
C GLU A 64 10.57 3.58 12.13
N GLU A 65 9.87 3.49 13.25
CA GLU A 65 9.41 2.22 13.84
C GLU A 65 8.12 1.70 13.23
N LEU A 66 7.46 2.53 12.41
CA LEU A 66 6.16 2.23 11.82
C LEU A 66 6.29 1.88 10.35
N PHE A 67 5.42 1.00 9.90
CA PHE A 67 5.19 0.67 8.51
C PHE A 67 3.82 1.21 8.10
N VAL A 68 3.79 2.23 7.26
CA VAL A 68 2.55 2.87 6.80
C VAL A 68 2.31 2.56 5.34
N THR A 69 1.18 1.91 5.07
CA THR A 69 0.69 1.63 3.72
C THR A 69 -0.41 2.60 3.35
N THR A 70 -0.33 3.18 2.16
CA THR A 70 -1.48 3.84 1.53
C THR A 70 -1.69 3.36 0.11
N LYS A 71 -2.83 3.70 -0.48
CA LYS A 71 -3.23 3.23 -1.82
C LYS A 71 -3.69 4.42 -2.65
N LEU A 72 -3.17 4.49 -3.88
CA LEU A 72 -3.55 5.49 -4.86
C LEU A 72 -4.93 5.14 -5.44
N ASP A 73 -5.87 6.06 -5.38
CA ASP A 73 -7.19 5.87 -6.00
C ASP A 73 -7.14 5.99 -7.53
N GLY A 74 -8.16 5.43 -8.18
CA GLY A 74 -8.24 5.40 -9.63
C GLY A 74 -8.29 6.77 -10.30
N GLU A 75 -8.76 7.81 -9.62
CA GLU A 75 -8.77 9.18 -10.17
C GLU A 75 -7.36 9.73 -10.43
N PHE A 76 -6.37 9.27 -9.66
CA PHE A 76 -4.97 9.65 -9.79
C PHE A 76 -4.14 8.71 -10.67
N GLN A 77 -4.74 7.73 -11.33
CA GLN A 77 -3.98 6.90 -12.26
C GLN A 77 -3.48 7.70 -13.47
N GLY A 78 -2.31 7.29 -14.00
CA GLY A 78 -1.56 7.98 -15.04
C GLY A 78 -0.32 8.70 -14.48
N GLY A 79 0.69 8.95 -15.33
CA GLY A 79 2.03 9.40 -14.92
C GLY A 79 2.06 10.56 -13.91
N THR A 80 1.86 11.80 -14.36
CA THR A 80 1.94 13.00 -13.49
C THR A 80 0.84 13.04 -12.41
N LYS A 81 -0.34 12.48 -12.70
CA LYS A 81 -1.43 12.41 -11.73
C LYS A 81 -1.07 11.53 -10.53
N ALA A 82 -0.34 10.45 -10.75
CA ALA A 82 0.08 9.54 -9.67
C ALA A 82 1.02 10.25 -8.68
N ILE A 83 1.90 11.11 -9.16
CA ILE A 83 2.77 11.93 -8.31
C ILE A 83 1.94 12.88 -7.45
N ALA A 84 1.02 13.63 -8.06
CA ALA A 84 0.14 14.54 -7.34
C ALA A 84 -0.75 13.80 -6.33
N GLY A 85 -1.22 12.59 -6.67
CA GLY A 85 -2.02 11.76 -5.78
C GLY A 85 -1.25 11.31 -4.54
N LEU A 86 0.04 10.93 -4.68
CA LEU A 86 0.87 10.64 -3.51
C LEU A 86 1.13 11.90 -2.69
N ASP A 87 1.44 13.03 -3.30
CA ASP A 87 1.66 14.29 -2.58
C ASP A 87 0.44 14.67 -1.75
N GLU A 88 -0.76 14.45 -2.27
CA GLU A 88 -2.01 14.66 -1.52
C GLU A 88 -2.17 13.63 -0.37
N CYS A 89 -1.83 12.35 -0.59
CA CYS A 89 -1.84 11.35 0.49
C CYS A 89 -0.87 11.76 1.63
N LEU A 90 0.35 12.13 1.29
CA LEU A 90 1.36 12.56 2.26
C LEU A 90 0.92 13.80 3.03
N ARG A 91 0.31 14.77 2.34
CA ARG A 91 -0.26 15.98 2.97
C ARG A 91 -1.37 15.64 3.96
N GLN A 92 -2.26 14.69 3.62
CA GLN A 92 -3.33 14.25 4.51
C GLN A 92 -2.78 13.49 5.72
N LEU A 93 -1.80 12.62 5.50
CA LEU A 93 -1.13 11.84 6.55
C LEU A 93 -0.23 12.71 7.45
N GLY A 94 0.19 13.90 6.99
CA GLY A 94 1.19 14.71 7.69
C GLY A 94 2.56 14.03 7.75
N MET A 95 2.95 13.34 6.68
CA MET A 95 4.18 12.55 6.59
C MET A 95 5.00 12.92 5.36
N ASP A 96 6.32 12.77 5.46
CA ASP A 96 7.24 13.03 4.34
C ASP A 96 7.37 11.82 3.40
N TYR A 97 7.08 10.61 3.88
CA TYR A 97 7.15 9.38 3.12
C TYR A 97 6.13 8.33 3.61
N VAL A 98 5.86 7.34 2.77
CA VAL A 98 5.17 6.09 3.15
C VAL A 98 6.08 4.88 2.92
N ASP A 99 5.85 3.80 3.67
CA ASP A 99 6.63 2.57 3.55
C ASP A 99 6.17 1.74 2.36
N LEU A 100 4.87 1.77 2.06
CA LEU A 100 4.29 1.06 0.93
C LEU A 100 3.20 1.89 0.26
N LEU A 101 3.35 2.05 -1.06
CA LEU A 101 2.32 2.65 -1.92
C LEU A 101 1.75 1.58 -2.86
N LEU A 102 0.43 1.43 -2.86
CA LEU A 102 -0.26 0.47 -3.71
C LEU A 102 -1.08 1.16 -4.81
N ILE A 103 -1.11 0.58 -6.02
CA ILE A 103 -2.21 0.84 -6.95
C ILE A 103 -3.44 0.12 -6.38
N HIS A 104 -4.47 0.86 -5.99
CA HIS A 104 -5.63 0.31 -5.26
C HIS A 104 -6.44 -0.69 -6.10
N TRP A 105 -6.62 -0.41 -7.39
CA TRP A 105 -7.31 -1.26 -8.37
C TRP A 105 -6.65 -1.13 -9.74
N PRO A 106 -6.58 -2.20 -10.55
CA PRO A 106 -5.94 -2.14 -11.87
C PRO A 106 -6.69 -1.27 -12.88
N LEU A 107 -8.02 -1.18 -12.79
CA LEU A 107 -8.90 -0.46 -13.73
C LEU A 107 -8.51 -0.69 -15.19
N PRO A 108 -8.51 -1.94 -15.69
CA PRO A 108 -7.95 -2.28 -17.00
C PRO A 108 -8.59 -1.54 -18.16
N GLN A 109 -9.86 -1.12 -18.01
CA GLN A 109 -10.57 -0.32 -19.02
C GLN A 109 -9.96 1.07 -19.26
N ARG A 110 -9.15 1.59 -18.31
CA ARG A 110 -8.42 2.86 -18.44
C ARG A 110 -7.05 2.68 -19.06
N ASN A 111 -6.47 1.48 -18.94
CA ASN A 111 -5.12 1.16 -19.40
C ASN A 111 -4.03 2.11 -18.86
N GLU A 112 -4.17 2.61 -17.63
CA GLU A 112 -3.30 3.61 -17.03
C GLU A 112 -2.36 3.04 -15.96
N PHE A 113 -2.53 1.78 -15.52
CA PHE A 113 -1.78 1.23 -14.39
C PHE A 113 -0.27 1.07 -14.69
N VAL A 114 0.14 0.83 -15.93
CA VAL A 114 1.57 0.78 -16.32
C VAL A 114 2.19 2.16 -16.21
N ALA A 115 1.53 3.20 -16.72
CA ALA A 115 2.02 4.58 -16.60
C ALA A 115 2.06 5.04 -15.13
N THR A 116 1.08 4.63 -14.33
CA THR A 116 1.04 4.85 -12.88
C THR A 116 2.22 4.17 -12.19
N TRP A 117 2.53 2.93 -12.57
CA TRP A 117 3.64 2.18 -12.00
C TRP A 117 5.00 2.84 -12.29
N ARG A 118 5.22 3.29 -13.53
CA ARG A 118 6.44 4.04 -13.89
C ARG A 118 6.59 5.32 -13.06
N ALA A 119 5.50 6.00 -12.74
CA ALA A 119 5.53 7.12 -11.80
C ALA A 119 5.89 6.67 -10.37
N PHE A 120 5.39 5.50 -9.91
CA PHE A 120 5.77 4.94 -8.62
C PHE A 120 7.26 4.61 -8.54
N GLU A 121 7.86 4.07 -9.63
CA GLU A 121 9.31 3.83 -9.71
C GLU A 121 10.11 5.13 -9.50
N ALA A 122 9.67 6.24 -10.09
CA ALA A 122 10.28 7.54 -9.87
C ALA A 122 10.11 8.06 -8.43
N LEU A 123 8.96 7.79 -7.80
CA LEU A 123 8.70 8.17 -6.40
C LEU A 123 9.57 7.38 -5.40
N VAL A 124 9.90 6.12 -5.72
CA VAL A 124 10.89 5.34 -4.94
C VAL A 124 12.27 5.99 -5.04
N GLN A 125 12.71 6.36 -6.25
CA GLN A 125 13.99 7.03 -6.45
C GLN A 125 14.06 8.40 -5.75
N ALA A 126 12.93 9.10 -5.67
CA ALA A 126 12.82 10.37 -4.95
C ALA A 126 12.76 10.23 -3.41
N GLY A 127 12.71 9.00 -2.87
CA GLY A 127 12.63 8.72 -1.43
C GLY A 127 11.27 9.00 -0.78
N LYS A 128 10.25 9.33 -1.56
CA LYS A 128 8.88 9.56 -1.04
C LYS A 128 8.14 8.26 -0.72
N VAL A 129 8.60 7.13 -1.26
CA VAL A 129 8.05 5.79 -1.05
C VAL A 129 9.20 4.82 -0.86
N ARG A 130 9.13 3.94 0.14
CA ARG A 130 10.17 2.92 0.38
C ARG A 130 9.96 1.68 -0.48
N SER A 131 8.72 1.29 -0.71
CA SER A 131 8.36 0.12 -1.52
C SER A 131 7.04 0.34 -2.25
N ILE A 132 6.86 -0.34 -3.39
CA ILE A 132 5.68 -0.22 -4.23
C ILE A 132 5.05 -1.57 -4.49
N GLY A 133 3.73 -1.61 -4.52
CA GLY A 133 2.95 -2.81 -4.73
C GLY A 133 1.63 -2.53 -5.45
N VAL A 134 0.84 -3.57 -5.56
CA VAL A 134 -0.48 -3.49 -6.19
C VAL A 134 -1.55 -4.08 -5.28
N SER A 135 -2.81 -3.80 -5.60
CA SER A 135 -3.95 -4.38 -4.92
C SER A 135 -5.03 -4.79 -5.94
N ASN A 136 -5.65 -5.94 -5.70
CA ASN A 136 -6.71 -6.48 -6.54
C ASN A 136 -6.31 -6.81 -7.99
N PHE A 137 -5.03 -7.01 -8.25
CA PHE A 137 -4.54 -7.41 -9.57
C PHE A 137 -4.78 -8.90 -9.80
N LYS A 138 -5.22 -9.25 -11.00
CA LYS A 138 -5.30 -10.64 -11.49
C LYS A 138 -3.95 -11.02 -12.13
N PRO A 139 -3.64 -12.32 -12.29
CA PRO A 139 -2.43 -12.77 -12.98
C PRO A 139 -2.15 -12.03 -14.30
N ALA A 140 -3.14 -11.93 -15.19
CA ALA A 140 -2.97 -11.24 -16.48
C ALA A 140 -2.61 -9.75 -16.36
N HIS A 141 -3.06 -9.05 -15.29
CA HIS A 141 -2.67 -7.66 -15.04
C HIS A 141 -1.21 -7.59 -14.57
N LEU A 142 -0.78 -8.57 -13.78
CA LEU A 142 0.59 -8.68 -13.30
C LEU A 142 1.55 -9.02 -14.43
N ASP A 143 1.19 -9.96 -15.32
CA ASP A 143 1.99 -10.30 -16.50
C ASP A 143 2.22 -9.06 -17.38
N HIS A 144 1.14 -8.29 -17.64
CA HIS A 144 1.25 -7.05 -18.41
C HIS A 144 2.18 -6.03 -17.70
N LEU A 145 2.00 -5.83 -16.39
CA LEU A 145 2.82 -4.89 -15.62
C LEU A 145 4.30 -5.29 -15.67
N LEU A 146 4.59 -6.58 -15.47
CA LEU A 146 5.96 -7.12 -15.43
C LEU A 146 6.67 -7.05 -16.78
N ALA A 147 5.93 -7.17 -17.88
CA ALA A 147 6.49 -7.04 -19.23
C ALA A 147 6.93 -5.61 -19.56
N GLU A 148 6.32 -4.60 -18.92
CA GLU A 148 6.44 -3.20 -19.28
C GLU A 148 7.23 -2.34 -18.27
N THR A 149 7.65 -2.93 -17.12
CA THR A 149 8.22 -2.16 -16.00
C THR A 149 9.45 -2.86 -15.40
N SER A 150 10.28 -2.10 -14.68
CA SER A 150 11.58 -2.57 -14.19
C SER A 150 11.53 -3.04 -12.74
N ILE A 151 10.78 -2.36 -11.88
CA ILE A 151 10.64 -2.72 -10.47
C ILE A 151 9.47 -3.68 -10.31
N ARG A 152 9.70 -4.79 -9.64
CA ARG A 152 8.63 -5.74 -9.33
C ARG A 152 7.81 -5.27 -8.13
N PRO A 153 6.47 -5.41 -8.13
CA PRO A 153 5.66 -5.16 -6.94
C PRO A 153 6.13 -6.03 -5.76
N VAL A 154 6.25 -5.46 -4.56
CA VAL A 154 6.60 -6.24 -3.36
C VAL A 154 5.43 -7.08 -2.85
N CYS A 155 4.21 -6.69 -3.15
CA CYS A 155 3.01 -7.45 -2.80
C CYS A 155 1.85 -7.19 -3.79
N ASN A 156 0.90 -8.10 -3.78
CA ASN A 156 -0.44 -7.92 -4.32
C ASN A 156 -1.44 -8.10 -3.17
N GLN A 157 -1.98 -6.99 -2.66
CA GLN A 157 -2.97 -7.04 -1.57
C GLN A 157 -4.33 -7.47 -2.12
N ILE A 158 -4.83 -8.60 -1.65
CA ILE A 158 -6.09 -9.16 -2.10
C ILE A 158 -6.99 -9.53 -0.92
N GLN A 159 -8.30 -9.45 -1.11
CA GLN A 159 -9.24 -9.98 -0.13
C GLN A 159 -9.11 -11.49 -0.06
N LEU A 160 -8.78 -12.00 1.14
CA LEU A 160 -8.59 -13.42 1.41
C LEU A 160 -9.20 -13.78 2.78
N HIS A 161 -10.13 -14.74 2.80
CA HIS A 161 -10.74 -15.23 4.02
C HIS A 161 -11.40 -16.61 3.75
N PRO A 162 -11.89 -17.37 4.76
CA PRO A 162 -12.39 -18.73 4.57
C PRO A 162 -13.47 -18.91 3.50
N LEU A 163 -14.25 -17.86 3.19
CA LEU A 163 -15.27 -17.89 2.13
C LEU A 163 -14.75 -17.41 0.76
N ILE A 164 -13.57 -16.78 0.72
CA ILE A 164 -12.91 -16.28 -0.51
C ILE A 164 -11.44 -16.66 -0.44
N THR A 165 -11.10 -17.82 -0.97
CA THR A 165 -9.75 -18.41 -0.82
C THR A 165 -8.80 -18.11 -1.97
N ARG A 166 -9.30 -17.73 -3.16
CA ARG A 166 -8.53 -17.34 -4.37
C ARG A 166 -7.26 -18.17 -4.63
N PRO A 167 -7.36 -19.52 -4.71
CA PRO A 167 -6.19 -20.40 -4.75
C PRO A 167 -5.27 -20.08 -5.94
N ASP A 168 -5.83 -19.76 -7.11
CA ASP A 168 -5.05 -19.45 -8.32
C ASP A 168 -4.25 -18.16 -8.18
N HIS A 169 -4.82 -17.12 -7.54
CA HIS A 169 -4.10 -15.87 -7.27
C HIS A 169 -2.97 -16.11 -6.26
N VAL A 170 -3.26 -16.85 -5.18
CA VAL A 170 -2.26 -17.17 -4.15
C VAL A 170 -1.11 -17.99 -4.72
N ALA A 171 -1.41 -18.99 -5.56
CA ALA A 171 -0.39 -19.80 -6.22
C ALA A 171 0.48 -18.95 -7.15
N TYR A 172 -0.13 -18.12 -7.97
CA TYR A 172 0.57 -17.22 -8.88
C TYR A 172 1.46 -16.21 -8.12
N ASP A 173 0.92 -15.55 -7.09
CA ASP A 173 1.68 -14.57 -6.30
C ASP A 173 2.91 -15.21 -5.60
N ARG A 174 2.79 -16.47 -5.16
CA ARG A 174 3.93 -17.25 -4.61
C ARG A 174 4.99 -17.57 -5.66
N GLU A 175 4.57 -18.01 -6.85
CA GLU A 175 5.47 -18.36 -7.94
C GLU A 175 6.35 -17.18 -8.36
N ILE A 176 5.78 -15.98 -8.42
CA ILE A 176 6.52 -14.78 -8.79
C ILE A 176 7.26 -14.12 -7.63
N GLY A 177 7.30 -14.77 -6.45
CA GLY A 177 8.07 -14.34 -5.28
C GLY A 177 7.51 -13.14 -4.54
N ARG A 178 6.19 -12.98 -4.49
CA ARG A 178 5.49 -11.86 -3.83
C ARG A 178 4.80 -12.28 -2.54
N ALA A 179 4.81 -11.37 -1.56
CA ALA A 179 3.95 -11.46 -0.41
C ALA A 179 2.50 -11.13 -0.83
N HIS A 180 1.54 -11.95 -0.42
CA HIS A 180 0.12 -11.59 -0.43
C HIS A 180 -0.27 -11.22 1.00
N VAL A 181 -0.94 -10.09 1.09
CA VAL A 181 -1.39 -9.50 2.36
C VAL A 181 -2.91 -9.48 2.36
#